data_69cbf1256c90f99f5114828c9aadd0df
#
_entry.id   69cbf1256c90f99f5114828c9aadd0df
#
_cell.length_a   1.000
_cell.length_b   1.000
_cell.length_c   1.000
_cell.angle_alpha   90.00
_cell.angle_beta   90.00
_cell.angle_gamma   90.00
#
_symmetry.space_group_name_H-M   'P 1'
#
loop_
_entity.id
_entity.type
_entity.pdbx_description
1 polymer ?
#
loop_
_entity_poly.entity_id
_entity_poly.type
_entity_poly.pdbx_seq_one_letter_code
_entity_poly.pdbx_strand_id
1 'polypeptide(L)'
;DAGATSAAGKRLGTPYRFEFTTPVVQLRSARWHRKIGRANSPVVMALQFNQRVRPADVMAHLTAHHEPHDWEAPAFTERELARMKTGDPAGLAAFNLKVAATRRTTQSTAPVAVRLATEWDKKQYPPSDSLVMIETATVPAPGAWLALTLDAAMPSPSGRETPGEPTSTRVEVEPAFFAHPTPCTQDCDPAGWNPLPSSVAVRKSAFAAALTIRDITDSARESTVTRPTTATMPTGTEADQSYNVEDAAFERQGPARTWRLRLDPTLRSEDGQTLGYTWIAIVDNAHESAFVSFGDGHGVWEQGGGP
;
A
#
# COMPACT_ATOMS: atom_id res chain seq x y z
N ASP A 1 -21.40 -16.87 -51.39
CA ASP A 1 -22.14 -17.27 -52.58
C ASP A 1 -21.20 -18.09 -53.48
N ALA A 2 -21.67 -19.29 -53.91
CA ALA A 2 -20.92 -20.17 -54.83
C ALA A 2 -20.73 -19.54 -56.22
N GLY A 3 -21.54 -18.56 -56.56
CA GLY A 3 -21.46 -17.82 -57.82
C GLY A 3 -20.47 -16.67 -57.87
N ALA A 4 -19.80 -16.33 -56.72
CA ALA A 4 -18.86 -15.25 -56.68
C ALA A 4 -17.70 -15.51 -57.66
N THR A 5 -17.37 -14.47 -58.46
CA THR A 5 -16.33 -14.53 -59.48
C THR A 5 -15.24 -13.51 -59.17
N SER A 6 -13.98 -13.93 -59.19
CA SER A 6 -12.83 -13.03 -59.04
C SER A 6 -12.67 -12.10 -60.24
N ALA A 7 -11.92 -11.04 -60.14
CA ALA A 7 -11.57 -10.15 -61.24
C ALA A 7 -10.91 -10.91 -62.42
N ALA A 8 -10.31 -12.07 -62.21
CA ALA A 8 -9.73 -12.96 -63.21
C ALA A 8 -10.72 -14.01 -63.75
N GLY A 9 -12.03 -13.86 -63.51
CA GLY A 9 -13.10 -14.74 -64.02
C GLY A 9 -13.21 -16.11 -63.35
N LYS A 10 -12.45 -16.42 -62.31
CA LYS A 10 -12.54 -17.69 -61.56
C LYS A 10 -13.75 -17.67 -60.64
N ARG A 11 -14.60 -18.69 -60.72
CA ARG A 11 -15.74 -18.87 -59.80
C ARG A 11 -15.29 -19.57 -58.52
N LEU A 12 -15.94 -19.23 -57.40
CA LEU A 12 -15.65 -19.80 -56.08
C LEU A 12 -15.98 -21.32 -56.00
N GLY A 13 -16.96 -21.79 -56.80
CA GLY A 13 -17.35 -23.21 -56.90
C GLY A 13 -18.19 -23.71 -55.74
N THR A 14 -17.76 -23.49 -54.52
CA THR A 14 -18.49 -23.79 -53.27
C THR A 14 -18.77 -22.52 -52.48
N PRO A 15 -19.91 -22.42 -51.78
CA PRO A 15 -20.19 -21.26 -50.94
C PRO A 15 -19.16 -21.21 -49.85
N TYR A 16 -18.51 -20.07 -49.68
CA TYR A 16 -17.70 -19.78 -48.50
C TYR A 16 -18.62 -19.11 -47.45
N ARG A 17 -18.74 -19.74 -46.28
CA ARG A 17 -19.46 -19.20 -45.15
C ARG A 17 -18.41 -18.94 -44.03
N PHE A 18 -18.40 -17.79 -43.48
CA PHE A 18 -17.71 -17.52 -42.23
C PHE A 18 -18.68 -16.88 -41.24
N GLU A 19 -18.51 -17.22 -40.00
CA GLU A 19 -19.27 -16.64 -38.90
C GLU A 19 -18.33 -15.79 -38.10
N PHE A 20 -18.78 -14.64 -37.70
CA PHE A 20 -18.10 -13.80 -36.72
C PHE A 20 -19.09 -13.42 -35.65
N THR A 21 -18.63 -13.42 -34.41
CA THR A 21 -19.40 -12.95 -33.26
C THR A 21 -18.94 -11.55 -32.91
N THR A 22 -19.88 -10.62 -32.86
CA THR A 22 -19.62 -9.28 -32.35
C THR A 22 -19.27 -9.39 -30.86
N PRO A 23 -18.15 -8.82 -30.40
CA PRO A 23 -17.82 -8.92 -29.00
C PRO A 23 -18.90 -8.23 -28.15
N VAL A 24 -19.38 -8.92 -27.14
CA VAL A 24 -20.28 -8.35 -26.12
C VAL A 24 -19.53 -7.29 -25.29
N VAL A 25 -20.27 -6.45 -24.57
CA VAL A 25 -19.67 -5.43 -23.68
C VAL A 25 -18.86 -6.12 -22.58
N GLN A 26 -17.62 -5.70 -22.42
CA GLN A 26 -16.72 -6.19 -21.38
C GLN A 26 -15.99 -5.03 -20.73
N LEU A 27 -15.93 -5.05 -19.41
CA LEU A 27 -15.05 -4.18 -18.65
C LEU A 27 -13.61 -4.71 -18.77
N ARG A 28 -12.72 -3.91 -19.37
CA ARG A 28 -11.32 -4.26 -19.63
C ARG A 28 -10.40 -3.94 -18.44
N SER A 29 -10.65 -2.80 -17.80
CA SER A 29 -9.91 -2.40 -16.62
C SER A 29 -10.69 -1.39 -15.79
N ALA A 30 -10.42 -1.41 -14.50
CA ALA A 30 -10.81 -0.35 -13.58
C ALA A 30 -9.53 0.23 -12.96
N ARG A 31 -9.30 1.52 -13.14
CA ARG A 31 -8.22 2.25 -12.47
C ARG A 31 -8.84 3.24 -11.52
N TRP A 32 -8.15 3.55 -10.44
CA TRP A 32 -8.70 4.44 -9.45
C TRP A 32 -7.68 5.46 -8.94
N HIS A 33 -8.19 6.52 -8.34
CA HIS A 33 -7.42 7.51 -7.59
C HIS A 33 -8.32 8.20 -6.58
N ARG A 34 -7.73 8.78 -5.54
CA ARG A 34 -8.46 9.68 -4.64
C ARG A 34 -8.72 11.01 -5.33
N LYS A 35 -9.93 11.54 -5.22
CA LYS A 35 -10.40 12.74 -5.93
C LYS A 35 -9.47 13.95 -5.79
N ILE A 36 -8.88 14.13 -4.61
CA ILE A 36 -7.92 15.21 -4.32
C ILE A 36 -6.56 14.67 -3.85
N GLY A 37 -6.24 13.40 -4.15
CA GLY A 37 -4.99 12.77 -3.71
C GLY A 37 -4.88 12.58 -2.19
N ARG A 38 -6.01 12.55 -1.47
CA ARG A 38 -6.06 12.40 0.00
C ARG A 38 -6.99 11.27 0.39
N ALA A 39 -6.58 10.49 1.38
CA ALA A 39 -7.32 9.33 1.89
C ALA A 39 -8.72 9.67 2.42
N ASN A 40 -8.96 10.91 2.80
CA ASN A 40 -10.26 11.43 3.25
C ASN A 40 -11.13 11.97 2.12
N SER A 41 -10.87 11.60 0.87
CA SER A 41 -11.68 12.01 -0.28
C SER A 41 -12.31 10.80 -1.00
N PRO A 42 -13.39 10.99 -1.77
CA PRO A 42 -14.00 9.93 -2.57
C PRO A 42 -12.99 9.25 -3.50
N VAL A 43 -13.25 7.99 -3.81
CA VAL A 43 -12.50 7.24 -4.82
C VAL A 43 -13.16 7.49 -6.17
N VAL A 44 -12.37 7.96 -7.14
CA VAL A 44 -12.74 8.09 -8.54
C VAL A 44 -12.20 6.89 -9.30
N MET A 45 -13.07 6.25 -10.10
CA MET A 45 -12.73 5.04 -10.83
C MET A 45 -12.96 5.26 -12.34
N ALA A 46 -11.94 4.96 -13.12
CA ALA A 46 -11.96 4.98 -14.58
C ALA A 46 -12.26 3.56 -15.09
N LEU A 47 -13.46 3.35 -15.58
CA LEU A 47 -13.93 2.08 -16.11
C LEU A 47 -13.74 2.06 -17.63
N GLN A 48 -12.78 1.28 -18.13
CA GLN A 48 -12.47 1.16 -19.54
C GLN A 48 -13.14 -0.07 -20.12
N PHE A 49 -13.95 0.12 -21.14
CA PHE A 49 -14.68 -0.94 -21.85
C PHE A 49 -13.99 -1.30 -23.18
N ASN A 50 -14.30 -2.48 -23.70
CA ASN A 50 -13.81 -2.97 -25.00
C ASN A 50 -14.46 -2.27 -26.19
N GLN A 51 -15.57 -1.58 -25.98
CA GLN A 51 -16.34 -0.88 -27.00
C GLN A 51 -17.10 0.30 -26.41
N ARG A 52 -17.75 1.09 -27.25
CA ARG A 52 -18.63 2.18 -26.84
C ARG A 52 -19.67 1.71 -25.82
N VAL A 53 -19.94 2.50 -24.79
CA VAL A 53 -21.02 2.27 -23.83
C VAL A 53 -21.73 3.58 -23.51
N ARG A 54 -22.99 3.50 -23.07
CA ARG A 54 -23.70 4.66 -22.53
C ARG A 54 -23.51 4.70 -21.01
N PRO A 55 -23.02 5.81 -20.44
CA PRO A 55 -22.81 5.91 -18.99
C PRO A 55 -24.06 5.58 -18.16
N ALA A 56 -25.27 5.94 -18.66
CA ALA A 56 -26.52 5.62 -17.99
C ALA A 56 -26.78 4.12 -17.90
N ASP A 57 -26.48 3.37 -18.98
CA ASP A 57 -26.62 1.92 -19.01
C ASP A 57 -25.61 1.27 -18.04
N VAL A 58 -24.35 1.75 -18.02
CA VAL A 58 -23.37 1.27 -17.07
C VAL A 58 -23.86 1.47 -15.63
N MET A 59 -24.38 2.66 -15.30
CA MET A 59 -24.89 2.92 -13.94
C MET A 59 -26.12 2.09 -13.58
N ALA A 60 -26.96 1.73 -14.54
CA ALA A 60 -28.13 0.89 -14.30
C ALA A 60 -27.78 -0.59 -14.04
N HIS A 61 -26.62 -1.04 -14.55
CA HIS A 61 -26.18 -2.43 -14.51
C HIS A 61 -24.94 -2.66 -13.62
N LEU A 62 -24.40 -1.60 -13.00
CA LEU A 62 -23.23 -1.66 -12.14
C LEU A 62 -23.64 -1.68 -10.66
N THR A 63 -23.12 -2.66 -9.94
CA THR A 63 -23.18 -2.69 -8.46
C THR A 63 -21.79 -2.61 -7.89
N ALA A 64 -21.66 -2.01 -6.69
CA ALA A 64 -20.43 -1.94 -5.96
C ALA A 64 -20.66 -2.33 -4.49
N HIS A 65 -19.77 -3.11 -3.94
CA HIS A 65 -19.80 -3.48 -2.53
C HIS A 65 -18.38 -3.63 -1.97
N HIS A 66 -18.25 -3.57 -0.66
CA HIS A 66 -17.00 -3.92 -0.01
C HIS A 66 -16.73 -5.42 -0.17
N GLU A 67 -15.49 -5.78 -0.51
CA GLU A 67 -15.04 -7.16 -0.63
C GLU A 67 -14.17 -7.53 0.57
N PRO A 68 -14.58 -8.53 1.36
CA PRO A 68 -13.76 -9.00 2.48
C PRO A 68 -12.44 -9.59 2.00
N HIS A 69 -11.37 -9.32 2.77
CA HIS A 69 -10.05 -9.87 2.49
C HIS A 69 -9.24 -10.05 3.76
N ASP A 70 -8.22 -10.88 3.65
CA ASP A 70 -7.27 -11.10 4.74
C ASP A 70 -6.38 -9.87 4.94
N TRP A 71 -6.22 -9.49 6.20
CA TRP A 71 -5.33 -8.44 6.63
C TRP A 71 -4.69 -8.79 7.96
N GLU A 72 -3.38 -8.72 8.01
CA GLU A 72 -2.62 -8.96 9.22
C GLU A 72 -2.24 -7.63 9.88
N ALA A 73 -2.58 -7.49 11.15
CA ALA A 73 -2.22 -6.32 11.92
C ALA A 73 -0.71 -6.35 12.24
N PRO A 74 0.00 -5.22 12.14
CA PRO A 74 1.35 -5.16 12.67
C PRO A 74 1.34 -5.47 14.17
N ALA A 75 2.39 -6.14 14.65
CA ALA A 75 2.49 -6.57 16.04
C ALA A 75 3.65 -5.87 16.73
N PHE A 76 3.48 -5.55 18.00
CA PHE A 76 4.58 -5.23 18.90
C PHE A 76 5.17 -6.52 19.47
N THR A 77 6.46 -6.54 19.72
CA THR A 77 7.12 -7.62 20.49
C THR A 77 6.59 -7.64 21.92
N GLU A 78 6.77 -8.75 22.63
CA GLU A 78 6.36 -8.84 24.06
C GLU A 78 6.99 -7.74 24.92
N ARG A 79 8.25 -7.43 24.65
CA ARG A 79 9.02 -6.38 25.36
C ARG A 79 8.43 -4.99 25.10
N GLU A 80 8.07 -4.67 23.87
CA GLU A 80 7.42 -3.43 23.48
C GLU A 80 6.03 -3.33 24.10
N LEU A 81 5.23 -4.40 24.05
CA LEU A 81 3.91 -4.46 24.68
C LEU A 81 3.99 -4.24 26.20
N ALA A 82 4.95 -4.87 26.87
CA ALA A 82 5.16 -4.65 28.30
C ALA A 82 5.48 -3.18 28.60
N ARG A 83 6.35 -2.60 27.77
CA ARG A 83 6.72 -1.18 27.91
C ARG A 83 5.54 -0.22 27.62
N MET A 84 4.75 -0.51 26.61
CA MET A 84 3.55 0.28 26.29
C MET A 84 2.50 0.20 27.40
N LYS A 85 2.25 -1.00 27.97
CA LYS A 85 1.29 -1.19 29.06
C LYS A 85 1.60 -0.33 30.28
N THR A 86 2.88 -0.16 30.60
CA THR A 86 3.30 0.62 31.78
C THR A 86 3.58 2.09 31.48
N GLY A 87 4.16 2.40 30.32
CA GLY A 87 4.66 3.72 29.99
C GLY A 87 3.72 4.57 29.12
N ASP A 88 2.88 3.94 28.29
CA ASP A 88 1.92 4.63 27.42
C ASP A 88 0.67 3.76 27.13
N PRO A 89 -0.15 3.48 28.17
CA PRO A 89 -1.36 2.68 27.99
C PRO A 89 -2.38 3.34 27.03
N ALA A 90 -2.36 4.67 26.94
CA ALA A 90 -3.23 5.40 26.01
C ALA A 90 -2.82 5.18 24.55
N GLY A 91 -1.52 5.20 24.26
CA GLY A 91 -0.98 4.89 22.94
C GLY A 91 -1.29 3.45 22.52
N LEU A 92 -1.17 2.49 23.45
CA LEU A 92 -1.55 1.10 23.19
C LEU A 92 -3.06 0.95 22.93
N ALA A 93 -3.90 1.64 23.69
CA ALA A 93 -5.36 1.63 23.47
C ALA A 93 -5.70 2.22 22.08
N ALA A 94 -5.07 3.32 21.69
CA ALA A 94 -5.24 3.93 20.36
C ALA A 94 -4.82 2.98 19.24
N PHE A 95 -3.71 2.25 19.38
CA PHE A 95 -3.28 1.22 18.45
C PHE A 95 -4.35 0.13 18.30
N ASN A 96 -4.83 -0.43 19.41
CA ASN A 96 -5.85 -1.48 19.38
C ASN A 96 -7.16 -1.02 18.75
N LEU A 97 -7.58 0.22 19.00
CA LEU A 97 -8.77 0.82 18.36
C LEU A 97 -8.57 0.94 16.83
N LYS A 98 -7.40 1.36 16.39
CA LYS A 98 -7.08 1.47 14.96
C LYS A 98 -7.05 0.08 14.30
N VAL A 99 -6.43 -0.91 14.93
CA VAL A 99 -6.45 -2.31 14.46
C VAL A 99 -7.88 -2.82 14.33
N ALA A 100 -8.71 -2.62 15.35
CA ALA A 100 -10.10 -3.04 15.32
C ALA A 100 -10.92 -2.31 14.23
N ALA A 101 -10.66 -1.03 13.99
CA ALA A 101 -11.29 -0.26 12.91
C ALA A 101 -10.89 -0.79 11.53
N THR A 102 -9.59 -1.02 11.30
CA THR A 102 -9.09 -1.58 10.04
C THR A 102 -9.66 -2.97 9.79
N ARG A 103 -9.70 -3.83 10.80
CA ARG A 103 -10.32 -5.17 10.70
C ARG A 103 -11.79 -5.11 10.28
N ARG A 104 -12.56 -4.18 10.84
CA ARG A 104 -13.96 -3.97 10.41
C ARG A 104 -14.06 -3.54 8.95
N THR A 105 -13.13 -2.70 8.49
CA THR A 105 -13.07 -2.28 7.08
C THR A 105 -12.75 -3.46 6.16
N THR A 106 -11.73 -4.25 6.49
CA THR A 106 -11.28 -5.39 5.65
C THR A 106 -12.28 -6.55 5.65
N GLN A 107 -13.18 -6.63 6.62
CA GLN A 107 -14.22 -7.66 6.71
C GLN A 107 -15.61 -7.16 6.27
N SER A 108 -15.70 -5.94 5.78
CA SER A 108 -16.96 -5.36 5.33
C SER A 108 -17.48 -6.01 4.06
N THR A 109 -18.80 -6.23 3.98
CA THR A 109 -19.54 -6.64 2.77
C THR A 109 -20.58 -5.59 2.38
N ALA A 110 -20.57 -4.42 3.02
CA ALA A 110 -21.59 -3.40 2.84
C ALA A 110 -21.62 -2.88 1.38
N PRO A 111 -22.81 -2.52 0.87
CA PRO A 111 -22.93 -1.90 -0.43
C PRO A 111 -22.23 -0.54 -0.45
N VAL A 112 -21.64 -0.19 -1.59
CA VAL A 112 -20.99 1.08 -1.85
C VAL A 112 -21.79 1.84 -2.90
N ALA A 113 -22.36 2.98 -2.51
CA ALA A 113 -23.05 3.83 -3.47
C ALA A 113 -22.03 4.53 -4.37
N VAL A 114 -22.25 4.43 -5.68
CA VAL A 114 -21.45 5.07 -6.72
C VAL A 114 -22.31 5.97 -7.59
N ARG A 115 -21.70 6.98 -8.19
CA ARG A 115 -22.35 7.89 -9.14
C ARG A 115 -21.39 8.26 -10.28
N LEU A 116 -21.88 8.80 -11.34
CA LEU A 116 -21.04 9.36 -12.41
C LEU A 116 -20.17 10.50 -11.84
N ALA A 117 -18.88 10.45 -12.12
CA ALA A 117 -17.99 11.54 -11.76
C ALA A 117 -18.21 12.71 -12.72
N THR A 118 -18.38 13.92 -12.16
CA THR A 118 -18.56 15.15 -12.96
C THR A 118 -17.23 15.81 -13.31
N GLU A 119 -16.21 15.56 -12.46
CA GLU A 119 -14.88 16.14 -12.58
C GLU A 119 -13.81 15.08 -12.37
N TRP A 120 -12.81 15.02 -13.25
CA TRP A 120 -11.63 14.16 -13.15
C TRP A 120 -10.47 14.74 -13.95
N ASP A 121 -9.28 14.22 -13.80
CA ASP A 121 -8.12 14.59 -14.59
C ASP A 121 -8.25 14.08 -16.04
N LYS A 122 -8.68 14.98 -16.95
CA LYS A 122 -8.85 14.66 -18.38
C LYS A 122 -7.53 14.51 -19.12
N LYS A 123 -6.39 14.89 -18.54
CA LYS A 123 -5.07 14.63 -19.12
C LYS A 123 -4.68 13.18 -18.88
N GLN A 124 -4.93 12.67 -17.67
CA GLN A 124 -4.66 11.29 -17.31
C GLN A 124 -5.70 10.32 -17.91
N TYR A 125 -6.98 10.73 -17.94
CA TYR A 125 -8.10 9.94 -18.48
C TYR A 125 -8.88 10.75 -19.52
N PRO A 126 -8.37 10.83 -20.78
CA PRO A 126 -9.07 11.54 -21.83
C PRO A 126 -10.47 10.97 -22.07
N PRO A 127 -11.50 11.81 -22.24
CA PRO A 127 -12.86 11.37 -22.53
C PRO A 127 -12.91 10.50 -23.80
N SER A 128 -13.59 9.37 -23.71
CA SER A 128 -13.87 8.52 -24.88
C SER A 128 -15.21 7.81 -24.72
N ASP A 129 -15.76 7.33 -25.81
CA ASP A 129 -17.04 6.60 -25.82
C ASP A 129 -16.97 5.24 -25.10
N SER A 130 -15.77 4.73 -24.81
CA SER A 130 -15.52 3.48 -24.09
C SER A 130 -15.01 3.68 -22.67
N LEU A 131 -14.97 4.92 -22.17
CA LEU A 131 -14.57 5.27 -20.82
C LEU A 131 -15.73 5.82 -20.02
N VAL A 132 -15.99 5.24 -18.85
CA VAL A 132 -16.97 5.77 -17.89
C VAL A 132 -16.25 6.09 -16.58
N MET A 133 -16.39 7.33 -16.15
CA MET A 133 -15.83 7.80 -14.89
C MET A 133 -16.92 7.78 -13.82
N ILE A 134 -16.66 7.06 -12.74
CA ILE A 134 -17.54 7.01 -11.57
C ILE A 134 -16.80 7.44 -10.31
N GLU A 135 -17.54 7.86 -9.31
CA GLU A 135 -16.98 8.14 -7.99
C GLU A 135 -17.84 7.54 -6.88
N THR A 136 -17.23 7.19 -5.76
CA THR A 136 -17.97 6.74 -4.57
C THR A 136 -18.73 7.92 -3.96
N ALA A 137 -19.97 7.70 -3.52
CA ALA A 137 -20.77 8.73 -2.89
C ALA A 137 -20.29 9.08 -1.47
N THR A 138 -19.67 8.11 -0.81
CA THR A 138 -19.02 8.26 0.50
C THR A 138 -17.51 8.04 0.35
N VAL A 139 -16.75 8.36 1.38
CA VAL A 139 -15.31 8.14 1.43
C VAL A 139 -15.03 6.72 1.93
N PRO A 140 -14.57 5.78 1.07
CA PRO A 140 -14.13 4.48 1.55
C PRO A 140 -12.93 4.63 2.49
N ALA A 141 -12.94 3.88 3.59
CA ALA A 141 -11.82 3.89 4.51
C ALA A 141 -10.56 3.27 3.86
N PRO A 142 -9.36 3.75 4.22
CA PRO A 142 -8.12 3.07 3.82
C PRO A 142 -8.12 1.59 4.22
N GLY A 143 -7.58 0.75 3.35
CA GLY A 143 -7.60 -0.70 3.49
C GLY A 143 -8.88 -1.37 2.99
N ALA A 144 -9.84 -0.63 2.44
CA ALA A 144 -11.03 -1.21 1.84
C ALA A 144 -10.73 -1.81 0.46
N TRP A 145 -11.33 -2.96 0.16
CA TRP A 145 -11.44 -3.47 -1.20
C TRP A 145 -12.87 -3.28 -1.68
N LEU A 146 -13.01 -2.86 -2.93
CA LEU A 146 -14.30 -2.61 -3.56
C LEU A 146 -14.44 -3.56 -4.76
N ALA A 147 -15.44 -4.43 -4.72
CA ALA A 147 -15.84 -5.22 -5.88
C ALA A 147 -16.88 -4.45 -6.69
N LEU A 148 -16.60 -4.30 -7.97
CA LEU A 148 -17.49 -3.72 -8.98
C LEU A 148 -18.00 -4.85 -9.84
N THR A 149 -19.31 -5.05 -9.89
CA THR A 149 -19.94 -6.09 -10.69
C THR A 149 -20.85 -5.47 -11.72
N LEU A 150 -20.58 -5.76 -12.98
CA LEU A 150 -21.43 -5.46 -14.10
C LEU A 150 -22.32 -6.70 -14.36
N ASP A 151 -23.62 -6.54 -14.36
CA ASP A 151 -24.53 -7.67 -14.50
C ASP A 151 -24.57 -8.24 -15.94
N ALA A 152 -25.13 -9.43 -16.07
CA ALA A 152 -25.22 -10.16 -17.34
C ALA A 152 -26.13 -9.49 -18.39
N ALA A 153 -26.99 -8.55 -17.96
CA ALA A 153 -27.95 -7.89 -18.81
C ALA A 153 -27.48 -6.53 -19.36
N MET A 154 -26.23 -6.15 -19.07
CA MET A 154 -25.64 -4.91 -19.60
C MET A 154 -25.78 -4.86 -21.14
N PRO A 155 -26.55 -3.93 -21.72
CA PRO A 155 -26.81 -3.93 -23.15
C PRO A 155 -25.58 -3.49 -23.95
N SER A 156 -25.40 -4.08 -25.14
CA SER A 156 -24.49 -3.53 -26.15
C SER A 156 -25.02 -2.18 -26.66
N PRO A 157 -24.22 -1.35 -27.35
CA PRO A 157 -24.69 -0.11 -27.94
C PRO A 157 -25.85 -0.28 -28.92
N SER A 158 -25.96 -1.47 -29.56
CA SER A 158 -27.09 -1.83 -30.43
C SER A 158 -28.33 -2.22 -29.64
N GLY A 159 -28.20 -2.52 -28.34
CA GLY A 159 -29.27 -2.98 -27.46
C GLY A 159 -29.72 -4.40 -27.66
N ARG A 160 -29.03 -5.17 -28.52
CA ARG A 160 -29.44 -6.52 -28.93
C ARG A 160 -28.68 -7.65 -28.22
N GLU A 161 -27.40 -7.44 -27.96
CA GLU A 161 -26.53 -8.43 -27.33
C GLU A 161 -26.22 -8.01 -25.89
N THR A 162 -26.13 -9.01 -25.02
CA THR A 162 -25.74 -8.88 -23.64
C THR A 162 -24.57 -9.83 -23.31
N PRO A 163 -23.76 -9.59 -22.26
CA PRO A 163 -22.68 -10.50 -21.86
C PRO A 163 -23.17 -11.93 -21.56
N GLY A 164 -24.38 -12.09 -21.04
CA GLY A 164 -24.91 -13.39 -20.60
C GLY A 164 -24.37 -13.85 -19.25
N GLU A 165 -23.23 -13.34 -18.82
CA GLU A 165 -22.62 -13.59 -17.52
C GLU A 165 -22.18 -12.27 -16.87
N PRO A 166 -22.24 -12.15 -15.54
CA PRO A 166 -21.74 -10.96 -14.85
C PRO A 166 -20.21 -10.90 -14.91
N THR A 167 -19.68 -9.71 -14.96
CA THR A 167 -18.23 -9.45 -14.90
C THR A 167 -17.92 -8.65 -13.66
N SER A 168 -17.00 -9.15 -12.84
CA SER A 168 -16.53 -8.45 -11.62
C SER A 168 -15.09 -8.02 -11.76
N THR A 169 -14.77 -6.89 -11.17
CA THR A 169 -13.41 -6.38 -11.01
C THR A 169 -13.24 -5.79 -9.63
N ARG A 170 -12.01 -5.81 -9.13
CA ARG A 170 -11.64 -5.32 -7.80
C ARG A 170 -10.89 -4.00 -7.90
N VAL A 171 -11.13 -3.12 -6.95
CA VAL A 171 -10.39 -1.90 -6.68
C VAL A 171 -9.87 -2.00 -5.25
N GLU A 172 -8.56 -2.08 -5.10
CA GLU A 172 -7.88 -2.10 -3.80
C GLU A 172 -7.53 -0.66 -3.43
N VAL A 173 -8.23 -0.11 -2.44
CA VAL A 173 -7.97 1.23 -1.92
C VAL A 173 -6.66 1.21 -1.12
N GLU A 174 -5.96 2.34 -1.05
CA GLU A 174 -4.70 2.43 -0.33
C GLU A 174 -4.79 1.84 1.09
N PRO A 175 -3.71 1.21 1.61
CA PRO A 175 -3.74 0.60 2.93
C PRO A 175 -3.93 1.61 4.05
N ALA A 176 -4.44 1.17 5.19
CA ALA A 176 -4.46 1.96 6.40
C ALA A 176 -3.03 2.22 6.88
N PHE A 177 -2.74 3.44 7.33
CA PHE A 177 -1.40 3.85 7.73
C PHE A 177 -0.99 3.23 9.07
N PHE A 178 -0.02 2.32 9.03
CA PHE A 178 0.65 1.74 10.18
C PHE A 178 2.15 1.82 10.03
N ALA A 179 2.87 1.95 11.14
CA ALA A 179 4.27 1.61 11.22
C ALA A 179 4.40 0.11 11.52
N HIS A 180 5.32 -0.56 10.85
CA HIS A 180 5.58 -1.98 11.00
C HIS A 180 6.77 -2.26 11.92
N PRO A 181 6.91 -3.48 12.44
CA PRO A 181 8.10 -3.87 13.20
C PRO A 181 9.38 -3.65 12.39
N THR A 182 10.45 -3.28 13.06
CA THR A 182 11.79 -3.27 12.46
C THR A 182 12.24 -4.71 12.15
N PRO A 183 13.00 -4.95 11.08
CA PRO A 183 13.47 -6.29 10.70
C PRO A 183 14.32 -6.96 11.77
N CYS A 184 15.09 -6.20 12.52
CA CYS A 184 15.94 -6.70 13.58
C CYS A 184 15.62 -6.00 14.92
N THR A 185 15.44 -6.79 16.00
CA THR A 185 15.18 -6.30 17.37
C THR A 185 16.18 -6.83 18.40
N GLN A 186 16.90 -7.92 18.11
CA GLN A 186 17.88 -8.55 19.03
C GLN A 186 19.15 -8.92 18.26
N ASP A 187 20.30 -8.74 18.89
CA ASP A 187 21.62 -9.01 18.31
C ASP A 187 21.80 -8.35 16.93
N CYS A 188 21.30 -7.13 16.79
CA CYS A 188 21.31 -6.42 15.53
C CYS A 188 22.73 -5.93 15.19
N ASP A 189 23.13 -6.12 13.94
CA ASP A 189 24.36 -5.53 13.43
C ASP A 189 24.24 -3.99 13.46
N PRO A 190 25.07 -3.27 14.23
CA PRO A 190 25.03 -1.81 14.29
C PRO A 190 25.30 -1.14 12.93
N ALA A 191 26.04 -1.79 12.04
CA ALA A 191 26.31 -1.33 10.69
C ALA A 191 25.24 -1.79 9.68
N GLY A 192 24.40 -2.73 10.07
CA GLY A 192 23.35 -3.31 9.23
C GLY A 192 22.24 -2.34 8.89
N TRP A 193 21.48 -2.69 7.86
CA TRP A 193 20.29 -1.95 7.47
C TRP A 193 19.08 -2.44 8.27
N ASN A 194 18.60 -1.59 9.18
CA ASN A 194 17.46 -1.90 10.04
C ASN A 194 16.41 -0.78 9.99
N PRO A 195 15.65 -0.70 8.90
CA PRO A 195 14.72 0.40 8.66
C PRO A 195 13.47 0.32 9.54
N LEU A 196 12.77 1.46 9.60
CA LEU A 196 11.45 1.62 10.17
C LEU A 196 10.44 1.63 9.01
N PRO A 197 9.78 0.49 8.71
CA PRO A 197 8.87 0.43 7.58
C PRO A 197 7.47 0.92 7.96
N SER A 198 6.73 1.39 6.96
CA SER A 198 5.34 1.82 7.07
C SER A 198 4.49 1.32 5.90
N SER A 199 3.18 1.16 6.12
CA SER A 199 2.26 0.69 5.09
C SER A 199 1.99 1.71 3.97
N VAL A 200 2.26 2.99 4.22
CA VAL A 200 2.02 4.11 3.30
C VAL A 200 3.24 5.02 3.33
N ALA A 201 3.56 5.63 2.21
CA ALA A 201 4.68 6.55 2.11
C ALA A 201 4.52 7.76 3.06
N VAL A 202 5.62 8.12 3.70
CA VAL A 202 5.75 9.23 4.63
C VAL A 202 6.81 10.17 4.10
N ARG A 203 6.61 11.47 4.21
CA ARG A 203 7.66 12.43 3.85
C ARG A 203 8.84 12.32 4.80
N LYS A 204 10.05 12.27 4.27
CA LYS A 204 11.29 12.17 5.05
C LYS A 204 11.37 13.23 6.14
N SER A 205 10.98 14.47 5.83
CA SER A 205 10.93 15.56 6.79
C SER A 205 9.94 15.34 7.95
N ALA A 206 8.76 14.75 7.63
CA ALA A 206 7.76 14.43 8.65
C ALA A 206 8.21 13.26 9.52
N PHE A 207 8.82 12.22 8.92
CA PHE A 207 9.43 11.10 9.64
C PHE A 207 10.50 11.61 10.61
N ALA A 208 11.44 12.44 10.13
CA ALA A 208 12.49 13.00 10.95
C ALA A 208 11.97 13.85 12.12
N ALA A 209 10.89 14.61 11.91
CA ALA A 209 10.27 15.39 12.97
C ALA A 209 9.58 14.52 14.03
N ALA A 210 9.02 13.38 13.62
CA ALA A 210 8.26 12.48 14.50
C ALA A 210 9.14 11.47 15.25
N LEU A 211 10.35 11.16 14.77
CA LEU A 211 11.22 10.15 15.36
C LEU A 211 11.97 10.73 16.58
N THR A 212 11.89 10.00 17.69
CA THR A 212 12.73 10.19 18.86
C THR A 212 13.41 8.90 19.25
N ILE A 213 14.65 8.99 19.74
CA ILE A 213 15.47 7.85 20.14
C ILE A 213 15.93 8.05 21.59
N ARG A 214 15.86 6.96 22.37
CA ARG A 214 16.43 6.93 23.72
C ARG A 214 17.37 5.75 23.86
N ASP A 215 18.51 5.99 24.46
CA ASP A 215 19.38 4.94 24.97
C ASP A 215 18.76 4.41 26.27
N ILE A 216 18.46 3.13 26.28
CA ILE A 216 17.88 2.40 27.43
C ILE A 216 18.78 1.25 27.86
N THR A 217 20.04 1.25 27.47
CA THR A 217 21.04 0.23 27.84
C THR A 217 21.14 0.10 29.36
N ASP A 218 21.18 1.23 30.06
CA ASP A 218 21.00 1.29 31.52
C ASP A 218 19.55 1.65 31.83
N SER A 219 18.75 0.68 32.24
CA SER A 219 17.34 0.88 32.56
C SER A 219 17.09 1.88 33.70
N ALA A 220 18.07 2.11 34.56
CA ALA A 220 18.01 3.08 35.65
C ALA A 220 18.36 4.52 35.18
N ARG A 221 18.95 4.67 33.99
CA ARG A 221 19.44 5.95 33.46
C ARG A 221 19.19 6.11 31.98
N GLU A 222 17.93 6.04 31.60
CA GLU A 222 17.56 6.31 30.20
C GLU A 222 17.97 7.73 29.77
N SER A 223 18.61 7.85 28.62
CA SER A 223 19.02 9.13 28.06
C SER A 223 18.42 9.38 26.69
N THR A 224 18.16 10.65 26.35
CA THR A 224 17.71 11.02 25.01
C THR A 224 18.91 11.08 24.08
N VAL A 225 18.84 10.40 22.96
CA VAL A 225 19.81 10.54 21.87
C VAL A 225 19.52 11.84 21.14
N THR A 226 20.51 12.70 21.05
CA THR A 226 20.41 13.96 20.31
C THR A 226 21.03 13.82 18.94
N ARG A 227 20.49 14.56 17.99
CA ARG A 227 21.11 14.68 16.67
C ARG A 227 22.43 15.45 16.80
N PRO A 228 23.44 15.17 15.95
CA PRO A 228 24.66 16.00 15.90
C PRO A 228 24.30 17.46 15.64
N THR A 229 25.04 18.36 16.24
CA THR A 229 24.85 19.82 16.07
C THR A 229 25.08 20.28 14.63
N THR A 230 25.81 19.49 13.84
CA THR A 230 26.08 19.72 12.42
C THR A 230 25.03 19.05 11.51
N ALA A 231 24.09 18.29 12.09
CA ALA A 231 23.09 17.58 11.31
C ALA A 231 22.12 18.55 10.63
N THR A 232 21.93 18.35 9.35
CA THR A 232 20.92 19.09 8.58
C THR A 232 19.64 18.26 8.54
N MET A 233 18.56 18.82 9.05
CA MET A 233 17.24 18.17 8.98
C MET A 233 16.79 18.02 7.53
N PRO A 234 16.24 16.86 7.16
CA PRO A 234 15.76 16.65 5.81
C PRO A 234 14.63 17.62 5.49
N THR A 235 14.70 18.20 4.29
CA THR A 235 13.70 19.11 3.74
C THR A 235 13.23 18.59 2.40
N GLY A 236 12.12 19.12 1.91
CA GLY A 236 11.59 18.72 0.60
C GLY A 236 10.42 17.76 0.67
N THR A 237 10.09 17.20 -0.50
CA THR A 237 8.87 16.40 -0.74
C THR A 237 9.15 14.92 -0.92
N GLU A 238 10.41 14.48 -0.76
CA GLU A 238 10.78 13.07 -0.83
C GLU A 238 9.96 12.26 0.18
N ALA A 239 9.32 11.18 -0.30
CA ALA A 239 8.48 10.31 0.51
C ALA A 239 8.77 8.85 0.18
N ASP A 240 8.86 8.02 1.22
CA ASP A 240 9.11 6.58 1.12
C ASP A 240 8.32 5.84 2.21
N GLN A 241 8.22 4.53 2.05
CA GLN A 241 7.62 3.62 3.04
C GLN A 241 8.64 3.10 4.05
N SER A 242 9.91 3.44 3.94
CA SER A 242 10.97 2.85 4.76
C SER A 242 12.12 3.83 4.94
N TYR A 243 12.46 4.11 6.20
CA TYR A 243 13.55 5.01 6.56
C TYR A 243 14.42 4.42 7.65
N ASN A 244 15.71 4.72 7.59
CA ASN A 244 16.65 4.48 8.69
C ASN A 244 16.68 5.67 9.65
N VAL A 245 17.36 5.50 10.76
CA VAL A 245 17.57 6.59 11.74
C VAL A 245 18.41 7.73 11.16
N GLU A 246 19.33 7.44 10.23
CA GLU A 246 20.15 8.42 9.52
C GLU A 246 19.31 9.32 8.59
N ASP A 247 18.21 8.79 8.06
CA ASP A 247 17.24 9.56 7.28
C ASP A 247 16.56 10.66 8.12
N ALA A 248 16.51 10.46 9.43
CA ALA A 248 16.06 11.45 10.40
C ALA A 248 17.21 12.26 11.01
N ALA A 249 18.40 12.24 10.39
CA ALA A 249 19.60 12.94 10.82
C ALA A 249 20.15 12.50 12.21
N PHE A 250 19.84 11.28 12.65
CA PHE A 250 20.52 10.66 13.78
C PHE A 250 21.74 9.88 13.30
N GLU A 251 22.74 9.75 14.15
CA GLU A 251 23.85 8.82 13.92
C GLU A 251 23.41 7.38 14.21
N ARG A 252 24.04 6.44 13.54
CA ARG A 252 23.92 5.03 13.86
C ARG A 252 24.37 4.79 15.29
N GLN A 253 23.67 3.90 15.92
CA GLN A 253 23.90 3.59 17.31
C GLN A 253 24.95 2.47 17.41
N GLY A 254 25.92 2.63 18.32
CA GLY A 254 27.04 1.72 18.47
C GLY A 254 26.66 0.33 18.98
N PRO A 255 27.66 -0.61 19.01
CA PRO A 255 27.46 -1.96 19.51
C PRO A 255 27.16 -1.97 21.02
N ALA A 256 26.64 -3.12 21.50
CA ALA A 256 26.32 -3.35 22.91
C ALA A 256 25.40 -2.31 23.54
N ARG A 257 24.49 -1.75 22.76
CA ARG A 257 23.54 -0.74 23.20
C ARG A 257 22.12 -1.17 22.92
N THR A 258 21.22 -0.82 23.81
CA THR A 258 19.77 -0.98 23.65
C THR A 258 19.11 0.36 23.40
N TRP A 259 18.34 0.43 22.32
CA TRP A 259 17.67 1.63 21.84
C TRP A 259 16.17 1.48 21.89
N ARG A 260 15.49 2.56 22.30
CA ARG A 260 14.06 2.70 22.11
C ARG A 260 13.82 3.78 21.06
N LEU A 261 13.30 3.36 19.92
CA LEU A 261 12.77 4.22 18.86
C LEU A 261 11.30 4.52 19.16
N ARG A 262 10.85 5.73 18.91
CA ARG A 262 9.46 6.13 19.09
C ARG A 262 9.04 7.04 17.95
N LEU A 263 7.93 6.70 17.31
CA LEU A 263 7.23 7.60 16.37
C LEU A 263 6.05 8.29 17.08
N ASP A 264 5.93 9.58 16.82
CA ASP A 264 4.84 10.39 17.38
C ASP A 264 3.51 10.05 16.71
N PRO A 265 2.40 9.96 17.47
CA PRO A 265 1.08 9.67 16.91
C PRO A 265 0.56 10.70 15.90
N THR A 266 1.12 11.91 15.87
CA THR A 266 0.74 12.95 14.89
C THR A 266 1.42 12.79 13.54
N LEU A 267 2.34 11.81 13.38
CA LEU A 267 2.98 11.52 12.09
C LEU A 267 1.93 11.32 11.01
N ARG A 268 2.13 11.98 9.87
CA ARG A 268 1.23 11.90 8.71
C ARG A 268 1.91 11.27 7.52
N SER A 269 1.17 10.39 6.84
CA SER A 269 1.53 9.87 5.53
C SER A 269 1.34 10.93 4.43
N GLU A 270 1.87 10.65 3.25
CA GLU A 270 1.78 11.57 2.11
C GLU A 270 0.33 11.78 1.65
N ASP A 271 -0.52 10.76 1.72
CA ASP A 271 -1.95 10.82 1.42
C ASP A 271 -2.80 11.46 2.53
N GLY A 272 -2.16 11.89 3.63
CA GLY A 272 -2.77 12.64 4.74
C GLY A 272 -3.37 11.81 5.86
N GLN A 273 -3.21 10.50 5.87
CA GLN A 273 -3.56 9.67 7.01
C GLN A 273 -2.67 10.01 8.21
N THR A 274 -3.17 9.84 9.41
CA THR A 274 -2.41 10.03 10.66
C THR A 274 -2.08 8.68 11.27
N LEU A 275 -0.87 8.52 11.83
CA LEU A 275 -0.48 7.31 12.56
C LEU A 275 -1.48 7.03 13.69
N GLY A 276 -1.80 8.05 14.50
CA GLY A 276 -2.91 8.02 15.46
C GLY A 276 -2.63 7.24 16.75
N TYR A 277 -1.45 6.65 16.88
CA TYR A 277 -0.99 5.94 18.08
C TYR A 277 0.51 6.11 18.24
N THR A 278 1.03 5.96 19.45
CA THR A 278 2.46 5.90 19.67
C THR A 278 2.99 4.56 19.17
N TRP A 279 3.94 4.59 18.24
CA TRP A 279 4.68 3.40 17.84
C TRP A 279 6.04 3.40 18.53
N ILE A 280 6.48 2.23 18.99
CA ILE A 280 7.82 2.04 19.53
C ILE A 280 8.46 0.80 18.93
N ALA A 281 9.79 0.81 18.86
CA ALA A 281 10.62 -0.38 18.68
C ALA A 281 11.75 -0.38 19.71
N ILE A 282 12.12 -1.57 20.15
CA ILE A 282 13.27 -1.78 21.02
C ILE A 282 14.28 -2.60 20.24
N VAL A 283 15.47 -2.04 20.06
CA VAL A 283 16.55 -2.64 19.26
C VAL A 283 17.76 -2.84 20.16
N ASP A 284 18.21 -4.08 20.28
CA ASP A 284 19.45 -4.45 20.95
C ASP A 284 20.53 -4.68 19.89
N ASN A 285 21.55 -3.86 19.89
CA ASN A 285 22.70 -4.04 19.03
C ASN A 285 23.64 -5.11 19.59
N ALA A 286 24.14 -5.95 18.70
CA ALA A 286 25.07 -7.00 19.02
C ALA A 286 26.32 -6.47 19.75
N HIS A 287 26.86 -7.29 20.63
CA HIS A 287 28.17 -7.04 21.21
C HIS A 287 29.25 -7.35 20.17
N GLU A 288 30.16 -6.42 19.96
CA GLU A 288 31.36 -6.73 19.21
C GLU A 288 32.20 -7.74 19.99
N SER A 289 32.43 -8.89 19.42
CA SER A 289 33.37 -9.87 19.91
C SER A 289 34.55 -9.95 18.94
N ALA A 290 35.75 -9.88 19.46
CA ALA A 290 36.92 -10.15 18.66
C ALA A 290 36.85 -11.63 18.19
N PHE A 291 36.84 -11.85 16.88
CA PHE A 291 36.95 -13.18 16.32
C PHE A 291 38.00 -13.18 15.23
N VAL A 292 38.69 -14.32 15.09
CA VAL A 292 39.59 -14.57 13.99
C VAL A 292 38.96 -15.63 13.11
N SER A 293 38.74 -15.28 11.86
CA SER A 293 38.25 -16.21 10.83
C SER A 293 39.34 -16.47 9.80
N PHE A 294 39.62 -17.73 9.50
CA PHE A 294 40.42 -18.14 8.36
C PHE A 294 39.43 -18.43 7.22
N GLY A 295 39.54 -17.67 6.11
CA GLY A 295 38.54 -17.64 5.06
C GLY A 295 38.25 -18.97 4.35
N ASP A 296 39.15 -19.95 4.47
CA ASP A 296 39.01 -21.33 3.94
C ASP A 296 38.94 -22.40 5.01
N GLY A 297 38.95 -22.02 6.30
CA GLY A 297 38.95 -22.97 7.43
C GLY A 297 40.28 -23.67 7.65
N HIS A 298 41.32 -23.32 6.91
CA HIS A 298 42.69 -23.85 7.04
C HIS A 298 43.64 -22.73 7.44
N GLY A 299 44.38 -22.94 8.50
CA GLY A 299 45.42 -22.04 8.97
C GLY A 299 46.63 -22.83 9.44
N VAL A 300 47.83 -22.29 9.19
CA VAL A 300 49.07 -22.81 9.75
C VAL A 300 49.46 -21.97 10.96
N TRP A 301 49.54 -22.60 12.12
CA TRP A 301 50.05 -21.98 13.32
C TRP A 301 51.54 -22.17 13.39
N GLU A 302 52.29 -21.11 13.36
CA GLU A 302 53.69 -21.17 13.71
C GLU A 302 53.89 -21.18 15.22
N GLN A 303 54.52 -22.21 15.73
CA GLN A 303 54.79 -22.31 17.19
C GLN A 303 55.76 -21.20 17.58
N GLY A 304 55.30 -20.20 18.29
CA GLY A 304 56.09 -19.07 18.75
C GLY A 304 55.80 -17.73 18.06
N GLY A 305 54.91 -17.67 17.10
CA GLY A 305 54.35 -16.43 16.55
C GLY A 305 53.26 -15.90 17.50
N GLY A 306 53.60 -14.96 18.37
CA GLY A 306 52.61 -14.17 19.11
C GLY A 306 51.97 -13.14 18.20
N PRO A 307 50.80 -12.54 18.61
CA PRO A 307 50.21 -11.44 17.90
C PRO A 307 51.12 -10.19 17.91
#